data_57fd92ada9bcbdf88323e137739ba273
#
_entry.id   57fd92ada9bcbdf88323e137739ba273
#
_cell.length_a   1.000
_cell.length_b   1.000
_cell.length_c   1.000
_cell.angle_alpha   90.00
_cell.angle_beta   90.00
_cell.angle_gamma   90.00
#
_symmetry.space_group_name_H-M   'P 1'
#
loop_
_entity.id
_entity.type
_entity.pdbx_description
1 polymer ?
#
loop_
_entity_poly.entity_id
_entity_poly.type
_entity_poly.pdbx_seq_one_letter_code
_entity_poly.pdbx_strand_id
1 'polypeptide(L)'
;ALVCLAEACRTRQDAARHEASGYSLGSILECAACFDIAECKSLCKGEESFEVKRALCSVFRQLHALRSSWQAQGVWQMREDSFEYVDNYVFNHERLKAYQLGLEVVRQIDVLRLLDHLPRAGFRRIDEAATSIVLNIAEGNGRFAHLDHGRFLQMANRSNTKLAARLEMC
;
A
#
# COMPACT_ATOMS: atom_id res chain seq x y z
N ALA A 1 -2.25 -8.94 7.54
CA ALA A 1 -1.19 -8.58 8.51
C ALA A 1 -1.14 -9.54 9.71
N LEU A 2 -2.21 -9.66 10.50
CA LEU A 2 -2.21 -10.48 11.75
C LEU A 2 -1.91 -11.96 11.53
N VAL A 3 -2.43 -12.57 10.46
CA VAL A 3 -2.17 -13.98 10.13
C VAL A 3 -0.68 -14.21 9.85
N CYS A 4 -0.09 -13.39 8.98
CA CYS A 4 1.33 -13.49 8.64
C CYS A 4 2.23 -13.22 9.87
N LEU A 5 1.81 -12.31 10.78
CA LEU A 5 2.52 -12.07 12.02
C LEU A 5 2.48 -13.31 12.94
N ALA A 6 1.33 -13.96 13.07
CA ALA A 6 1.19 -15.20 13.84
C ALA A 6 2.08 -16.32 13.26
N GLU A 7 2.19 -16.43 11.95
CA GLU A 7 3.10 -17.35 11.27
C GLU A 7 4.57 -17.02 11.57
N ALA A 8 4.95 -15.74 11.50
CA ALA A 8 6.29 -15.29 11.83
C ALA A 8 6.70 -15.65 13.27
N CYS A 9 5.77 -15.51 14.23
CA CYS A 9 6.02 -15.86 15.63
C CYS A 9 6.13 -17.38 15.87
N ARG A 10 5.48 -18.20 15.05
CA ARG A 10 5.48 -19.68 15.19
C ARG A 10 6.69 -20.34 14.55
N THR A 11 7.28 -19.73 13.54
CA THR A 11 8.43 -20.33 12.84
C THR A 11 9.73 -20.09 13.59
N ARG A 12 10.61 -21.10 13.61
CA ARG A 12 11.95 -21.02 14.22
C ARG A 12 13.04 -20.67 13.21
N GLN A 13 12.72 -20.65 11.93
CA GLN A 13 13.67 -20.32 10.87
C GLN A 13 13.68 -18.81 10.63
N ASP A 14 14.83 -18.18 10.78
CA ASP A 14 14.98 -16.72 10.68
C ASP A 14 14.56 -16.17 9.31
N ALA A 15 14.93 -16.86 8.22
CA ALA A 15 14.51 -16.46 6.88
C ALA A 15 12.99 -16.41 6.72
N ALA A 16 12.27 -17.43 7.19
CA ALA A 16 10.81 -17.48 7.14
C ALA A 16 10.15 -16.41 8.05
N ARG A 17 10.76 -16.10 9.22
CA ARG A 17 10.31 -14.99 10.06
C ARG A 17 10.44 -13.66 9.36
N HIS A 18 11.57 -13.43 8.68
CA HIS A 18 11.81 -12.20 7.93
C HIS A 18 10.84 -12.05 6.76
N GLU A 19 10.57 -13.12 6.06
CA GLU A 19 9.61 -13.12 4.95
C GLU A 19 8.20 -12.82 5.45
N ALA A 20 7.70 -13.57 6.44
CA ALA A 20 6.36 -13.38 7.01
C ALA A 20 6.16 -12.00 7.64
N SER A 21 7.19 -11.45 8.31
CA SER A 21 7.13 -10.07 8.83
C SER A 21 7.09 -9.03 7.70
N GLY A 22 7.79 -9.26 6.60
CA GLY A 22 7.74 -8.41 5.41
C GLY A 22 6.34 -8.39 4.77
N TYR A 23 5.67 -9.55 4.68
CA TYR A 23 4.27 -9.62 4.24
C TYR A 23 3.34 -8.86 5.19
N SER A 24 3.54 -8.97 6.50
CA SER A 24 2.74 -8.24 7.49
C SER A 24 2.88 -6.73 7.34
N LEU A 25 4.10 -6.23 7.16
CA LEU A 25 4.38 -4.80 6.96
C LEU A 25 3.77 -4.28 5.65
N GLY A 26 3.93 -5.02 4.54
CA GLY A 26 3.30 -4.68 3.26
C GLY A 26 1.78 -4.59 3.36
N SER A 27 1.14 -5.57 4.03
CA SER A 27 -0.31 -5.58 4.24
C SER A 27 -0.80 -4.39 5.10
N ILE A 28 0.01 -3.87 6.03
CA ILE A 28 -0.34 -2.66 6.79
C ILE A 28 -0.36 -1.44 5.85
N LEU A 29 0.64 -1.30 4.98
CA LEU A 29 0.68 -0.20 4.02
C LEU A 29 -0.44 -0.30 2.98
N GLU A 30 -0.77 -1.51 2.54
CA GLU A 30 -1.93 -1.77 1.69
C GLU A 30 -3.24 -1.35 2.39
N CYS A 31 -3.42 -1.68 3.67
CA CYS A 31 -4.57 -1.23 4.45
C CYS A 31 -4.62 0.30 4.56
N ALA A 32 -3.51 0.97 4.80
CA ALA A 32 -3.46 2.43 4.82
C ALA A 32 -3.89 3.02 3.47
N ALA A 33 -3.39 2.47 2.37
CA ALA A 33 -3.77 2.88 1.02
C ALA A 33 -5.25 2.65 0.72
N CYS A 34 -5.88 1.61 1.28
CA CYS A 34 -7.33 1.40 1.18
C CYS A 34 -8.12 2.57 1.79
N PHE A 35 -7.64 3.16 2.91
CA PHE A 35 -8.27 4.34 3.51
C PHE A 35 -8.09 5.59 2.65
N ASP A 36 -6.92 5.79 2.04
CA ASP A 36 -6.70 6.90 1.09
C ASP A 36 -7.62 6.78 -0.12
N ILE A 37 -7.80 5.57 -0.64
CA ILE A 37 -8.73 5.29 -1.74
C ILE A 37 -10.18 5.52 -1.30
N ALA A 38 -10.57 5.10 -0.10
CA ALA A 38 -11.91 5.31 0.43
C ALA A 38 -12.21 6.80 0.60
N GLU A 39 -11.24 7.58 1.05
CA GLU A 39 -11.35 9.04 1.13
C GLU A 39 -11.49 9.66 -0.27
N CYS A 40 -10.69 9.24 -1.25
CA CYS A 40 -10.81 9.70 -2.65
C CYS A 40 -12.21 9.44 -3.23
N LYS A 41 -12.86 8.36 -2.82
CA LYS A 41 -14.21 7.97 -3.24
C LYS A 41 -15.33 8.50 -2.32
N SER A 42 -14.99 9.38 -1.38
CA SER A 42 -15.92 9.95 -0.39
C SER A 42 -16.68 8.89 0.43
N LEU A 43 -16.05 7.72 0.66
CA LEU A 43 -16.61 6.63 1.47
C LEU A 43 -16.30 6.77 2.95
N CYS A 44 -15.30 7.59 3.31
CA CYS A 44 -14.97 7.96 4.69
C CYS A 44 -14.50 9.42 4.73
N LYS A 45 -14.50 10.01 5.94
CA LYS A 45 -13.97 11.36 6.16
C LYS A 45 -12.45 11.29 6.36
N GLY A 46 -11.75 12.38 5.99
CA GLY A 46 -10.30 12.47 6.15
C GLY A 46 -9.84 12.30 7.60
N GLU A 47 -10.60 12.81 8.58
CA GLU A 47 -10.32 12.62 10.01
C GLU A 47 -10.37 11.14 10.42
N GLU A 48 -11.39 10.39 9.97
CA GLU A 48 -11.54 8.96 10.25
C GLU A 48 -10.40 8.15 9.60
N SER A 49 -10.09 8.46 8.35
CA SER A 49 -8.96 7.88 7.61
C SER A 49 -7.64 8.12 8.35
N PHE A 50 -7.41 9.36 8.79
CA PHE A 50 -6.19 9.74 9.50
C PHE A 50 -6.01 9.01 10.83
N GLU A 51 -7.06 8.89 11.65
CA GLU A 51 -7.01 8.18 12.94
C GLU A 51 -6.71 6.69 12.74
N VAL A 52 -7.33 6.04 11.76
CA VAL A 52 -7.03 4.63 11.47
C VAL A 52 -5.59 4.47 10.97
N LYS A 53 -5.13 5.35 10.08
CA LYS A 53 -3.74 5.31 9.60
C LYS A 53 -2.74 5.53 10.74
N ARG A 54 -3.04 6.38 11.71
CA ARG A 54 -2.20 6.54 12.93
C ARG A 54 -2.10 5.24 13.73
N ALA A 55 -3.22 4.55 13.92
CA ALA A 55 -3.22 3.26 14.60
C ALA A 55 -2.40 2.21 13.81
N LEU A 56 -2.58 2.13 12.49
CA LEU A 56 -1.78 1.27 11.62
C LEU A 56 -0.28 1.60 11.69
N CYS A 57 0.08 2.89 11.77
CA CYS A 57 1.46 3.33 11.92
C CYS A 57 2.07 2.85 13.24
N SER A 58 1.30 2.87 14.34
CA SER A 58 1.75 2.32 15.62
C SER A 58 2.05 0.82 15.52
N VAL A 59 1.16 0.06 14.90
CA VAL A 59 1.37 -1.39 14.65
C VAL A 59 2.59 -1.62 13.74
N PHE A 60 2.74 -0.83 12.69
CA PHE A 60 3.87 -0.91 11.78
C PHE A 60 5.20 -0.71 12.50
N ARG A 61 5.29 0.30 13.36
CA ARG A 61 6.51 0.60 14.15
C ARG A 61 6.86 -0.54 15.09
N GLN A 62 5.87 -1.09 15.81
CA GLN A 62 6.08 -2.21 16.74
C GLN A 62 6.54 -3.46 15.98
N LEU A 63 5.93 -3.77 14.84
CA LEU A 63 6.30 -4.90 14.01
C LEU A 63 7.70 -4.73 13.41
N HIS A 64 8.03 -3.51 12.99
CA HIS A 64 9.36 -3.17 12.49
C HIS A 64 10.43 -3.33 13.59
N ALA A 65 10.18 -2.83 14.80
CA ALA A 65 11.07 -3.00 15.95
C ALA A 65 11.25 -4.49 16.31
N LEU A 66 10.18 -5.27 16.31
CA LEU A 66 10.21 -6.71 16.54
C LEU A 66 11.08 -7.41 15.48
N ARG A 67 10.90 -7.08 14.20
CA ARG A 67 11.72 -7.60 13.11
C ARG A 67 13.20 -7.26 13.29
N SER A 68 13.50 -6.01 13.64
CA SER A 68 14.88 -5.55 13.87
C SER A 68 15.53 -6.28 15.05
N SER A 69 14.78 -6.60 16.11
CA SER A 69 15.29 -7.38 17.24
C SER A 69 15.69 -8.82 16.85
N TRP A 70 15.08 -9.39 15.84
CA TRP A 70 15.45 -10.70 15.30
C TRP A 70 16.71 -10.64 14.41
N GLN A 71 17.07 -9.44 13.92
CA GLN A 71 18.25 -9.21 13.06
C GLN A 71 19.54 -8.92 13.84
N ALA A 72 19.49 -8.78 15.16
CA ALA A 72 20.60 -8.32 15.99
C ALA A 72 21.90 -9.17 15.94
N GLN A 73 21.99 -10.16 15.05
CA GLN A 73 23.19 -10.94 14.75
C GLN A 73 23.75 -10.79 13.33
N GLY A 74 23.18 -9.95 12.47
CA GLY A 74 23.67 -9.79 11.09
C GLY A 74 23.29 -8.45 10.47
N VAL A 75 24.31 -7.75 10.05
CA VAL A 75 24.38 -6.43 9.39
C VAL A 75 23.34 -6.24 8.30
N TRP A 76 22.18 -5.65 8.62
CA TRP A 76 21.29 -4.96 7.68
C TRP A 76 20.79 -3.69 8.38
N GLN A 77 21.53 -2.60 8.27
CA GLN A 77 21.03 -1.27 8.62
C GLN A 77 19.98 -0.87 7.58
N MET A 78 18.71 -0.94 7.96
CA MET A 78 17.72 -0.12 7.30
C MET A 78 18.04 1.34 7.62
N ARG A 79 18.02 2.19 6.59
CA ARG A 79 17.94 3.63 6.80
C ARG A 79 16.72 3.89 7.67
N GLU A 80 16.98 4.21 8.92
CA GLU A 80 16.01 4.75 9.88
C GLU A 80 15.56 6.17 9.48
N ASP A 81 15.64 6.49 8.18
CA ASP A 81 15.22 7.76 7.65
C ASP A 81 13.72 7.92 7.84
N SER A 82 13.45 8.37 9.07
CA SER A 82 12.34 9.24 9.38
C SER A 82 10.94 8.67 9.27
N PHE A 83 10.49 8.06 10.33
CA PHE A 83 9.10 8.19 10.74
C PHE A 83 8.91 9.54 11.50
N GLU A 84 9.42 10.63 10.95
CA GLU A 84 9.01 11.96 11.38
C GLU A 84 7.68 12.28 10.71
N TYR A 85 6.70 12.64 11.54
CA TYR A 85 5.46 13.26 11.10
C TYR A 85 5.82 14.62 10.47
N VAL A 86 6.10 14.63 9.16
CA VAL A 86 6.28 15.84 8.40
C VAL A 86 5.07 15.98 7.48
N ASP A 87 4.33 17.05 7.64
CA ASP A 87 3.30 17.52 6.71
C ASP A 87 2.12 16.58 6.41
N ASN A 88 1.29 16.24 7.40
CA ASN A 88 0.03 15.48 7.22
C ASN A 88 0.14 14.05 6.62
N TYR A 89 1.34 13.56 6.31
CA TYR A 89 1.56 12.20 5.84
C TYR A 89 1.88 11.25 7.01
N VAL A 90 1.21 10.11 7.05
CA VAL A 90 1.41 9.08 8.09
C VAL A 90 2.48 8.07 7.67
N PHE A 91 2.54 7.75 6.37
CA PHE A 91 3.48 6.78 5.81
C PHE A 91 4.31 7.38 4.66
N ASN A 92 5.55 6.90 4.52
CA ASN A 92 6.47 7.40 3.50
C ASN A 92 5.98 7.25 2.05
N HIS A 93 5.21 6.19 1.75
CA HIS A 93 4.68 6.00 0.41
C HIS A 93 3.68 7.10 0.00
N GLU A 94 3.00 7.73 0.96
CA GLU A 94 2.07 8.84 0.69
C GLU A 94 2.78 10.06 0.08
N ARG A 95 4.09 10.20 0.30
CA ARG A 95 4.92 11.28 -0.27
C ARG A 95 5.39 10.99 -1.70
N LEU A 96 5.25 9.76 -2.17
CA LEU A 96 5.69 9.38 -3.51
C LEU A 96 4.78 10.01 -4.56
N LYS A 97 5.39 10.74 -5.50
CA LYS A 97 4.64 11.37 -6.58
C LYS A 97 3.78 10.38 -7.39
N ALA A 98 4.31 9.18 -7.63
CA ALA A 98 3.58 8.12 -8.32
C ALA A 98 2.33 7.67 -7.54
N TYR A 99 2.42 7.60 -6.21
CA TYR A 99 1.29 7.27 -5.34
C TYR A 99 0.21 8.36 -5.39
N GLN A 100 0.61 9.62 -5.24
CA GLN A 100 -0.30 10.78 -5.29
C GLN A 100 -1.03 10.88 -6.64
N LEU A 101 -0.31 10.66 -7.75
CA LEU A 101 -0.89 10.60 -9.09
C LEU A 101 -1.85 9.42 -9.24
N GLY A 102 -1.53 8.27 -8.64
CA GLY A 102 -2.43 7.12 -8.61
C GLY A 102 -3.75 7.43 -7.89
N LEU A 103 -3.70 8.11 -6.74
CA LEU A 103 -4.90 8.56 -6.02
C LEU A 103 -5.71 9.57 -6.83
N GLU A 104 -5.04 10.48 -7.54
CA GLU A 104 -5.74 11.43 -8.42
C GLU A 104 -6.48 10.70 -9.55
N VAL A 105 -5.87 9.68 -10.17
CA VAL A 105 -6.54 8.84 -11.15
C VAL A 105 -7.75 8.12 -10.56
N VAL A 106 -7.64 7.57 -9.34
CA VAL A 106 -8.79 6.95 -8.65
C VAL A 106 -9.93 7.95 -8.46
N ARG A 107 -9.61 9.19 -8.05
CA ARG A 107 -10.61 10.26 -7.87
C ARG A 107 -11.31 10.61 -9.18
N GLN A 108 -10.55 10.77 -10.26
CA GLN A 108 -11.12 11.08 -11.59
C GLN A 108 -12.02 9.95 -12.10
N ILE A 109 -11.64 8.69 -11.87
CA ILE A 109 -12.47 7.53 -12.22
C ILE A 109 -13.76 7.50 -11.40
N ASP A 110 -13.73 7.85 -10.11
CA ASP A 110 -14.94 7.89 -9.30
C ASP A 110 -15.91 8.98 -9.80
N VAL A 111 -15.39 10.12 -10.30
CA VAL A 111 -16.22 11.14 -10.98
C VAL A 111 -16.87 10.58 -12.24
N LEU A 112 -16.15 9.79 -13.05
CA LEU A 112 -16.72 9.15 -14.26
C LEU A 112 -17.87 8.21 -13.92
N ARG A 113 -17.85 7.56 -12.75
CA ARG A 113 -18.96 6.74 -12.25
C ARG A 113 -20.28 7.52 -12.13
N LEU A 114 -20.19 8.78 -11.76
CA LEU A 114 -21.36 9.66 -11.58
C LEU A 114 -21.98 10.09 -12.90
N LEU A 115 -21.24 9.99 -14.00
CA LEU A 115 -21.71 10.39 -15.32
C LEU A 115 -22.56 9.33 -16.04
N ASP A 116 -22.69 8.13 -15.46
CA ASP A 116 -23.55 6.99 -15.89
C ASP A 116 -23.41 6.58 -17.37
N HIS A 117 -22.25 6.88 -17.98
CA HIS A 117 -22.00 6.59 -19.41
C HIS A 117 -21.42 5.19 -19.66
N LEU A 118 -21.02 4.47 -18.61
CA LEU A 118 -20.35 3.18 -18.73
C LEU A 118 -21.18 2.06 -18.12
N PRO A 119 -21.28 0.89 -18.80
CA PRO A 119 -21.86 -0.30 -18.18
C PRO A 119 -21.14 -0.63 -16.87
N ARG A 120 -21.90 -1.03 -15.84
CA ARG A 120 -21.35 -1.35 -14.48
C ARG A 120 -20.15 -2.31 -14.52
N ALA A 121 -20.17 -3.30 -15.41
CA ALA A 121 -19.08 -4.26 -15.57
C ALA A 121 -17.80 -3.62 -16.14
N GLY A 122 -17.95 -2.70 -17.10
CA GLY A 122 -16.83 -1.94 -17.66
C GLY A 122 -16.21 -1.02 -16.62
N PHE A 123 -17.05 -0.24 -15.94
CA PHE A 123 -16.62 0.63 -14.86
C PHE A 123 -15.85 -0.12 -13.76
N ARG A 124 -16.38 -1.25 -13.28
CA ARG A 124 -15.70 -2.05 -12.24
C ARG A 124 -14.29 -2.46 -12.64
N ARG A 125 -14.09 -2.86 -13.89
CA ARG A 125 -12.75 -3.25 -14.39
C ARG A 125 -11.77 -2.07 -14.44
N ILE A 126 -12.25 -0.87 -14.77
CA ILE A 126 -11.47 0.36 -14.78
C ILE A 126 -11.08 0.71 -13.34
N ASP A 127 -12.03 0.72 -12.43
CA ASP A 127 -11.85 1.00 -11.01
C ASP A 127 -10.87 0.03 -10.32
N GLU A 128 -11.01 -1.28 -10.59
CA GLU A 128 -10.08 -2.32 -10.12
C GLU A 128 -8.64 -2.05 -10.62
N ALA A 129 -8.47 -1.64 -11.86
CA ALA A 129 -7.14 -1.36 -12.41
C ALA A 129 -6.50 -0.11 -11.76
N ALA A 130 -7.27 0.97 -11.58
CA ALA A 130 -6.80 2.19 -10.92
C ALA A 130 -6.44 1.94 -9.46
N THR A 131 -7.32 1.29 -8.72
CA THR A 131 -7.08 0.90 -7.32
C THR A 131 -5.83 0.02 -7.19
N SER A 132 -5.65 -0.93 -8.09
CA SER A 132 -4.48 -1.82 -8.09
C SER A 132 -3.15 -1.09 -8.29
N ILE A 133 -3.12 0.05 -8.98
CA ILE A 133 -1.90 0.88 -9.10
C ILE A 133 -1.47 1.37 -7.72
N VAL A 134 -2.39 1.98 -7.00
CA VAL A 134 -2.14 2.59 -5.68
C VAL A 134 -1.72 1.53 -4.66
N LEU A 135 -2.47 0.43 -4.58
CA LEU A 135 -2.19 -0.66 -3.64
C LEU A 135 -0.82 -1.30 -3.87
N ASN A 136 -0.44 -1.56 -5.12
CA ASN A 136 0.87 -2.14 -5.42
C ASN A 136 2.03 -1.18 -5.10
N ILE A 137 1.87 0.13 -5.29
CA ILE A 137 2.89 1.11 -4.88
C ILE A 137 3.05 1.10 -3.36
N ALA A 138 1.95 1.11 -2.61
CA ALA A 138 1.97 1.09 -1.15
C ALA A 138 2.60 -0.20 -0.62
N GLU A 139 2.12 -1.36 -1.07
CA GLU A 139 2.62 -2.66 -0.64
C GLU A 139 4.11 -2.83 -0.98
N GLY A 140 4.52 -2.44 -2.19
CA GLY A 140 5.91 -2.48 -2.62
C GLY A 140 6.83 -1.66 -1.72
N ASN A 141 6.36 -0.52 -1.22
CA ASN A 141 7.13 0.32 -0.30
C ASN A 141 7.36 -0.34 1.07
N GLY A 142 6.55 -1.34 1.45
CA GLY A 142 6.76 -2.15 2.65
C GLY A 142 7.71 -3.34 2.45
N ARG A 143 8.21 -3.58 1.23
CA ARG A 143 9.09 -4.71 0.92
C ARG A 143 10.55 -4.31 1.09
N PHE A 144 11.29 -5.12 1.85
CA PHE A 144 12.70 -4.86 2.16
C PHE A 144 13.66 -5.38 1.08
N ALA A 145 13.30 -6.46 0.39
CA ALA A 145 14.09 -6.99 -0.69
C ALA A 145 13.86 -6.16 -1.97
N HIS A 146 14.94 -5.67 -2.58
CA HIS A 146 14.86 -4.89 -3.83
C HIS A 146 14.11 -5.62 -4.95
N LEU A 147 14.26 -6.95 -5.03
CA LEU A 147 13.54 -7.77 -6.01
C LEU A 147 12.03 -7.74 -5.77
N ASP A 148 11.59 -7.86 -4.53
CA ASP A 148 10.17 -7.81 -4.18
C ASP A 148 9.60 -6.42 -4.40
N HIS A 149 10.31 -5.37 -3.97
CA HIS A 149 9.92 -3.99 -4.26
C HIS A 149 9.75 -3.76 -5.77
N GLY A 150 10.73 -4.16 -6.59
CA GLY A 150 10.66 -4.08 -8.05
C GLY A 150 9.48 -4.85 -8.64
N ARG A 151 9.15 -6.02 -8.09
CA ARG A 151 8.00 -6.84 -8.51
C ARG A 151 6.67 -6.12 -8.31
N PHE A 152 6.46 -5.48 -7.17
CA PHE A 152 5.24 -4.69 -6.92
C PHE A 152 5.14 -3.46 -7.81
N LEU A 153 6.25 -2.76 -8.07
CA LEU A 153 6.26 -1.66 -9.04
C LEU A 153 5.93 -2.14 -10.47
N GLN A 154 6.41 -3.33 -10.87
CA GLN A 154 6.00 -3.93 -12.14
C GLN A 154 4.50 -4.27 -12.17
N MET A 155 3.93 -4.75 -11.06
CA MET A 155 2.49 -5.01 -10.94
C MET A 155 1.68 -3.71 -11.04
N ALA A 156 2.12 -2.63 -10.41
CA ALA A 156 1.53 -1.31 -10.55
C ALA A 156 1.57 -0.82 -12.02
N ASN A 157 2.72 -0.95 -12.69
CA ASN A 157 2.87 -0.56 -14.09
C ASN A 157 1.98 -1.39 -15.03
N ARG A 158 1.85 -2.70 -14.81
CA ARG A 158 0.91 -3.57 -15.55
C ARG A 158 -0.54 -3.12 -15.35
N SER A 159 -0.91 -2.71 -14.14
CA SER A 159 -2.24 -2.20 -13.83
C SER A 159 -2.49 -0.87 -14.54
N ASN A 160 -1.50 0.00 -14.61
CA ASN A 160 -1.56 1.25 -15.36
C ASN A 160 -1.77 0.99 -16.88
N THR A 161 -1.03 0.07 -17.47
CA THR A 161 -1.22 -0.32 -18.87
C THR A 161 -2.62 -0.88 -19.14
N LYS A 162 -3.14 -1.73 -18.23
CA LYS A 162 -4.51 -2.25 -18.32
C LYS A 162 -5.55 -1.15 -18.21
N LEU A 163 -5.33 -0.17 -17.34
CA LEU A 163 -6.21 0.97 -17.18
C LEU A 163 -6.28 1.78 -18.46
N ALA A 164 -5.12 2.16 -19.02
CA ALA A 164 -5.05 2.91 -20.28
C ALA A 164 -5.81 2.19 -21.41
N ALA A 165 -5.52 0.90 -21.63
CA ALA A 165 -6.18 0.11 -22.66
C ALA A 165 -7.70 0.01 -22.44
N ARG A 166 -8.19 -0.02 -21.21
CA ARG A 166 -9.62 -0.07 -20.91
C ARG A 166 -10.32 1.26 -21.16
N LEU A 167 -9.63 2.38 -20.88
CA LEU A 167 -10.16 3.71 -21.17
C LEU A 167 -10.26 4.00 -22.68
N GLU A 168 -9.32 3.46 -23.48
CA GLU A 168 -9.36 3.58 -24.94
C GLU A 168 -10.50 2.77 -25.56
N MET A 169 -11.02 1.75 -24.88
CA MET A 169 -12.12 0.90 -25.37
C MET A 169 -13.52 1.41 -24.97
N CYS A 170 -13.58 2.48 -24.19
CA CYS A 170 -14.86 3.09 -23.74
C CYS A 170 -15.21 4.31 -24.54
#